data_1bef6d4a086de846f272868f305272c0
#
_entry.id   1bef6d4a086de846f272868f305272c0
#
_cell.length_a   1.000
_cell.length_b   1.000
_cell.length_c   1.000
_cell.angle_alpha   90.00
_cell.angle_beta   90.00
_cell.angle_gamma   90.00
#
_symmetry.space_group_name_H-M   'P 1'
#
loop_
_entity.id
_entity.type
_entity.pdbx_description
1 polymer ?
#
loop_
_entity_poly.entity_id
_entity_poly.type
_entity_poly.pdbx_seq_one_letter_code
_entity_poly.pdbx_strand_id
1 'polypeptide(L)'
;CAHWQLMLGLADDAGHWRNSGVGIYRGEQLVHMAPPANQVPRLMGQLLQWLAGTEAHPLIASCALHYELEFIHPFSDGNGRMGRLWQTVVLSRWQPVMAFLPVETVIKARQDEYYRQLSEADQRSDCTGFILFLLEALRDTLTVAIQPSPALQVEMKVETRVEIPAERQVKTPEQILALLATEPTLTLKEVAGRIGKSTSTVERAVAVLVKAGRLRFVGPRKSGRWDVLKSDT
;
A
#
# COMPACT_ATOMS: atom_id res chain seq x y z
N CYS A 1 -18.08 -7.77 -0.22
CA CYS A 1 -17.22 -8.93 -0.47
C CYS A 1 -15.89 -8.45 -1.04
N ALA A 2 -14.75 -9.01 -0.58
CA ALA A 2 -13.41 -8.58 -1.01
C ALA A 2 -13.21 -8.72 -2.53
N HIS A 3 -13.67 -9.84 -3.12
CA HIS A 3 -13.59 -10.05 -4.57
C HIS A 3 -14.35 -8.97 -5.36
N TRP A 4 -15.52 -8.57 -4.91
CA TRP A 4 -16.27 -7.48 -5.56
C TRP A 4 -15.47 -6.18 -5.58
N GLN A 5 -14.85 -5.80 -4.46
CA GLN A 5 -14.00 -4.58 -4.40
C GLN A 5 -12.78 -4.67 -5.30
N LEU A 6 -12.14 -5.86 -5.35
CA LEU A 6 -10.95 -6.10 -6.14
C LEU A 6 -11.20 -6.12 -7.65
N MET A 7 -12.40 -6.59 -8.05
CA MET A 7 -12.76 -6.85 -9.44
C MET A 7 -13.79 -5.89 -10.01
N LEU A 8 -14.19 -4.88 -9.25
CA LEU A 8 -15.15 -3.87 -9.69
C LEU A 8 -14.68 -3.18 -10.98
N GLY A 9 -15.48 -3.29 -12.05
CA GLY A 9 -15.15 -2.77 -13.38
C GLY A 9 -14.15 -3.63 -14.19
N LEU A 10 -13.71 -4.78 -13.65
CA LEU A 10 -12.82 -5.73 -14.34
C LEU A 10 -13.52 -7.05 -14.67
N ALA A 11 -14.58 -7.43 -13.95
CA ALA A 11 -15.38 -8.61 -14.20
C ALA A 11 -16.87 -8.32 -13.97
N ASP A 12 -17.72 -8.83 -14.87
CA ASP A 12 -19.17 -8.60 -14.82
C ASP A 12 -19.83 -9.32 -13.62
N ASP A 13 -19.27 -10.46 -13.20
CA ASP A 13 -19.72 -11.28 -12.09
C ASP A 13 -18.93 -11.04 -10.79
N ALA A 14 -18.30 -9.86 -10.67
CA ALA A 14 -17.52 -9.51 -9.48
C ALA A 14 -18.29 -9.78 -8.18
N GLY A 15 -17.67 -10.49 -7.25
CA GLY A 15 -18.25 -10.83 -5.96
C GLY A 15 -19.09 -12.11 -5.92
N HIS A 16 -19.35 -12.74 -7.06
CA HIS A 16 -20.11 -13.99 -7.16
C HIS A 16 -19.18 -15.17 -7.45
N TRP A 17 -19.51 -16.32 -6.90
CA TRP A 17 -18.82 -17.55 -7.26
C TRP A 17 -19.20 -17.97 -8.69
N ARG A 18 -18.23 -18.57 -9.38
CA ARG A 18 -18.46 -19.10 -10.73
C ARG A 18 -19.58 -20.17 -10.74
N ASN A 19 -20.26 -20.25 -11.84
CA ASN A 19 -21.31 -21.24 -12.09
C ASN A 19 -20.94 -22.24 -13.20
N SER A 20 -19.74 -22.12 -13.77
CA SER A 20 -19.22 -22.98 -14.84
C SER A 20 -17.87 -23.60 -14.47
N GLY A 21 -17.43 -24.59 -15.23
CA GLY A 21 -16.08 -25.13 -15.13
C GLY A 21 -15.04 -24.10 -15.57
N VAL A 22 -13.92 -24.05 -14.84
CA VAL A 22 -12.76 -23.24 -15.17
C VAL A 22 -11.48 -24.04 -14.96
N GLY A 23 -10.40 -23.63 -15.63
CA GLY A 23 -9.07 -24.20 -15.44
C GLY A 23 -8.02 -23.10 -15.44
N ILE A 24 -6.88 -23.38 -14.86
CA ILE A 24 -5.69 -22.53 -14.93
C ILE A 24 -4.89 -22.97 -16.16
N TYR A 25 -4.62 -22.01 -17.04
CA TYR A 25 -3.87 -22.27 -18.27
C TYR A 25 -2.56 -21.48 -18.29
N ARG A 26 -1.53 -22.09 -18.87
CA ARG A 26 -0.28 -21.44 -19.24
C ARG A 26 -0.13 -21.54 -20.75
N GLY A 27 -0.45 -20.46 -21.45
CA GLY A 27 -0.67 -20.53 -22.90
C GLY A 27 -1.81 -21.49 -23.22
N GLU A 28 -1.53 -22.53 -24.03
CA GLU A 28 -2.52 -23.57 -24.36
C GLU A 28 -2.49 -24.79 -23.40
N GLN A 29 -1.51 -24.86 -22.51
CA GLN A 29 -1.36 -25.96 -21.58
C GLN A 29 -2.26 -25.77 -20.36
N LEU A 30 -3.12 -26.77 -20.09
CA LEU A 30 -3.88 -26.86 -18.84
C LEU A 30 -2.91 -27.20 -17.69
N VAL A 31 -2.82 -26.32 -16.71
CA VAL A 31 -2.00 -26.47 -15.49
C VAL A 31 -2.80 -27.14 -14.39
N HIS A 32 -4.06 -26.74 -14.23
CA HIS A 32 -4.97 -27.24 -13.20
C HIS A 32 -6.41 -27.15 -13.69
N MET A 33 -7.20 -28.20 -13.44
CA MET A 33 -8.66 -28.21 -13.66
C MET A 33 -9.36 -28.02 -12.32
N ALA A 34 -10.02 -26.90 -12.13
CA ALA A 34 -10.71 -26.60 -10.89
C ALA A 34 -11.89 -27.57 -10.64
N PRO A 35 -12.25 -27.84 -9.38
CA PRO A 35 -13.40 -28.65 -9.01
C PRO A 35 -14.70 -28.16 -9.66
N PRO A 36 -15.73 -29.00 -9.81
CA PRO A 36 -17.03 -28.58 -10.33
C PRO A 36 -17.61 -27.39 -9.57
N ALA A 37 -18.24 -26.44 -10.29
CA ALA A 37 -18.75 -25.18 -9.72
C ALA A 37 -19.71 -25.40 -8.53
N ASN A 38 -20.54 -26.43 -8.57
CA ASN A 38 -21.44 -26.77 -7.47
C ASN A 38 -20.74 -27.19 -6.17
N GLN A 39 -19.44 -27.50 -6.20
CA GLN A 39 -18.63 -27.82 -5.02
C GLN A 39 -18.02 -26.57 -4.37
N VAL A 40 -17.93 -25.45 -5.10
CA VAL A 40 -17.27 -24.23 -4.62
C VAL A 40 -17.80 -23.75 -3.26
N PRO A 41 -19.12 -23.65 -3.02
CA PRO A 41 -19.64 -23.20 -1.72
C PRO A 41 -19.18 -24.09 -0.55
N ARG A 42 -19.19 -25.40 -0.75
CA ARG A 42 -18.77 -26.38 0.26
C ARG A 42 -17.26 -26.29 0.53
N LEU A 43 -16.46 -26.29 -0.53
CA LEU A 43 -14.99 -26.24 -0.41
C LEU A 43 -14.53 -24.93 0.25
N MET A 44 -15.09 -23.80 -0.17
CA MET A 44 -14.81 -22.51 0.48
C MET A 44 -15.22 -22.48 1.94
N GLY A 45 -16.39 -23.06 2.29
CA GLY A 45 -16.81 -23.19 3.68
C GLY A 45 -15.83 -24.00 4.52
N GLN A 46 -15.36 -25.14 4.00
CA GLN A 46 -14.37 -26.00 4.64
C GLN A 46 -13.02 -25.30 4.82
N LEU A 47 -12.53 -24.60 3.77
CA LEU A 47 -11.30 -23.83 3.82
C LEU A 47 -11.32 -22.74 4.91
N LEU A 48 -12.41 -21.97 4.96
CA LEU A 48 -12.56 -20.90 5.96
C LEU A 48 -12.72 -21.45 7.38
N GLN A 49 -13.42 -22.58 7.54
CA GLN A 49 -13.51 -23.27 8.83
C GLN A 49 -12.14 -23.79 9.29
N TRP A 50 -11.37 -24.41 8.38
CA TRP A 50 -10.02 -24.84 8.68
C TRP A 50 -9.14 -23.65 9.08
N LEU A 51 -9.18 -22.55 8.34
CA LEU A 51 -8.39 -21.35 8.65
C LEU A 51 -8.73 -20.76 10.02
N ALA A 52 -10.00 -20.83 10.44
CA ALA A 52 -10.45 -20.31 11.73
C ALA A 52 -10.00 -21.19 12.92
N GLY A 53 -9.76 -22.48 12.69
CA GLY A 53 -9.43 -23.44 13.74
C GLY A 53 -8.01 -24.04 13.69
N THR A 54 -7.22 -23.68 12.68
CA THR A 54 -5.87 -24.27 12.52
C THR A 54 -4.89 -23.74 13.55
N GLU A 55 -4.07 -24.65 14.11
CA GLU A 55 -2.93 -24.34 14.97
C GLU A 55 -1.61 -24.20 14.16
N ALA A 56 -1.67 -24.34 12.84
CA ALA A 56 -0.51 -24.18 11.99
C ALA A 56 0.06 -22.75 12.09
N HIS A 57 1.40 -22.66 12.05
CA HIS A 57 2.06 -21.36 12.07
C HIS A 57 1.53 -20.44 10.95
N PRO A 58 1.28 -19.13 11.16
CA PRO A 58 0.69 -18.23 10.18
C PRO A 58 1.39 -18.22 8.82
N LEU A 59 2.71 -18.39 8.76
CA LEU A 59 3.45 -18.56 7.51
C LEU A 59 2.95 -19.76 6.71
N ILE A 60 2.78 -20.92 7.36
CA ILE A 60 2.29 -22.15 6.72
C ILE A 60 0.82 -22.00 6.36
N ALA A 61 -0.02 -21.54 7.32
CA ALA A 61 -1.45 -21.38 7.10
C ALA A 61 -1.76 -20.42 5.94
N SER A 62 -1.01 -19.34 5.81
CA SER A 62 -1.19 -18.38 4.71
C SER A 62 -0.82 -18.96 3.35
N CYS A 63 0.24 -19.78 3.26
CA CYS A 63 0.64 -20.44 2.03
C CYS A 63 -0.33 -21.57 1.64
N ALA A 64 -0.82 -22.35 2.61
CA ALA A 64 -1.83 -23.36 2.39
C ALA A 64 -3.17 -22.74 1.94
N LEU A 65 -3.58 -21.65 2.58
CA LEU A 65 -4.76 -20.86 2.14
C LEU A 65 -4.63 -20.40 0.70
N HIS A 66 -3.45 -19.89 0.32
CA HIS A 66 -3.19 -19.45 -1.06
C HIS A 66 -3.33 -20.62 -2.04
N TYR A 67 -2.69 -21.78 -1.73
CA TYR A 67 -2.81 -22.97 -2.55
C TYR A 67 -4.26 -23.43 -2.72
N GLU A 68 -5.00 -23.54 -1.63
CA GLU A 68 -6.39 -23.99 -1.65
C GLU A 68 -7.31 -23.03 -2.42
N LEU A 69 -7.07 -21.72 -2.35
CA LEU A 69 -7.80 -20.75 -3.17
C LEU A 69 -7.53 -20.91 -4.66
N GLU A 70 -6.27 -21.20 -5.05
CA GLU A 70 -5.91 -21.49 -6.43
C GLU A 70 -6.50 -22.84 -6.89
N PHE A 71 -6.50 -23.87 -6.01
CA PHE A 71 -7.08 -25.17 -6.30
C PHE A 71 -8.60 -25.11 -6.48
N ILE A 72 -9.32 -24.49 -5.54
CA ILE A 72 -10.79 -24.34 -5.61
C ILE A 72 -11.20 -23.44 -6.76
N HIS A 73 -10.40 -22.41 -7.05
CA HIS A 73 -10.62 -21.42 -8.10
C HIS A 73 -12.05 -20.86 -8.10
N PRO A 74 -12.49 -20.21 -6.99
CA PRO A 74 -13.92 -19.98 -6.74
C PRO A 74 -14.57 -18.96 -7.67
N PHE A 75 -13.80 -18.14 -8.39
CA PHE A 75 -14.31 -17.07 -9.24
C PHE A 75 -14.01 -17.35 -10.73
N SER A 76 -14.71 -16.66 -11.62
CA SER A 76 -14.45 -16.71 -13.06
C SER A 76 -13.11 -16.06 -13.43
N ASP A 77 -12.73 -14.98 -12.73
CA ASP A 77 -11.44 -14.30 -12.83
C ASP A 77 -11.02 -13.74 -11.45
N GLY A 78 -9.75 -13.36 -11.31
CA GLY A 78 -9.22 -12.70 -10.10
C GLY A 78 -8.81 -13.63 -8.96
N ASN A 79 -8.83 -14.96 -9.16
CA ASN A 79 -8.46 -15.92 -8.10
C ASN A 79 -7.03 -15.71 -7.61
N GLY A 80 -6.04 -15.57 -8.49
CA GLY A 80 -4.66 -15.31 -8.11
C GLY A 80 -4.49 -14.02 -7.29
N ARG A 81 -5.22 -12.97 -7.65
CA ARG A 81 -5.25 -11.72 -6.86
C ARG A 81 -5.87 -11.94 -5.48
N MET A 82 -6.93 -12.74 -5.42
CA MET A 82 -7.59 -13.11 -4.15
C MET A 82 -6.68 -13.97 -3.27
N GLY A 83 -6.00 -14.97 -3.83
CA GLY A 83 -5.06 -15.83 -3.10
C GLY A 83 -3.97 -14.99 -2.44
N ARG A 84 -3.33 -14.11 -3.18
CA ARG A 84 -2.29 -13.19 -2.66
C ARG A 84 -2.82 -12.19 -1.64
N LEU A 85 -3.99 -11.61 -1.89
CA LEU A 85 -4.64 -10.70 -0.93
C LEU A 85 -4.90 -11.40 0.40
N TRP A 86 -5.50 -12.59 0.38
CA TRP A 86 -5.79 -13.33 1.61
C TRP A 86 -4.53 -13.82 2.31
N GLN A 87 -3.51 -14.24 1.57
CA GLN A 87 -2.20 -14.55 2.15
C GLN A 87 -1.64 -13.33 2.90
N THR A 88 -1.65 -12.15 2.27
CA THR A 88 -1.21 -10.90 2.90
C THR A 88 -2.03 -10.56 4.15
N VAL A 89 -3.36 -10.73 4.12
CA VAL A 89 -4.23 -10.48 5.27
C VAL A 89 -3.88 -11.40 6.45
N VAL A 90 -3.67 -12.69 6.22
CA VAL A 90 -3.27 -13.64 7.28
C VAL A 90 -1.92 -13.26 7.86
N LEU A 91 -0.93 -12.97 6.99
CA LEU A 91 0.41 -12.60 7.41
C LEU A 91 0.44 -11.28 8.17
N SER A 92 -0.31 -10.27 7.73
CA SER A 92 -0.35 -8.94 8.37
C SER A 92 -1.02 -8.95 9.75
N ARG A 93 -1.96 -9.88 9.98
CA ARG A 93 -2.56 -10.10 11.31
C ARG A 93 -1.56 -10.69 12.30
N TRP A 94 -0.64 -11.51 11.82
CA TRP A 94 0.43 -12.07 12.63
C TRP A 94 1.58 -11.06 12.82
N GLN A 95 2.06 -10.45 11.73
CA GLN A 95 3.12 -9.45 11.73
C GLN A 95 2.74 -8.29 10.80
N PRO A 96 2.39 -7.09 11.32
CA PRO A 96 1.92 -5.96 10.51
C PRO A 96 2.86 -5.55 9.37
N VAL A 97 4.17 -5.70 9.54
CA VAL A 97 5.18 -5.41 8.51
C VAL A 97 4.98 -6.24 7.24
N MET A 98 4.38 -7.43 7.35
CA MET A 98 4.11 -8.31 6.20
C MET A 98 3.13 -7.71 5.20
N ALA A 99 2.30 -6.73 5.60
CA ALA A 99 1.41 -6.02 4.68
C ALA A 99 2.17 -5.20 3.60
N PHE A 100 3.42 -4.87 3.85
CA PHE A 100 4.24 -4.03 2.97
C PHE A 100 5.22 -4.83 2.10
N LEU A 101 5.23 -6.16 2.21
CA LEU A 101 6.13 -6.99 1.41
C LEU A 101 5.63 -7.10 -0.03
N PRO A 102 6.47 -6.82 -1.03
CA PRO A 102 6.11 -6.91 -2.45
C PRO A 102 6.13 -8.38 -2.97
N VAL A 103 5.40 -9.28 -2.28
CA VAL A 103 5.35 -10.72 -2.59
C VAL A 103 4.89 -10.96 -4.03
N GLU A 104 3.95 -10.14 -4.52
CA GLU A 104 3.47 -10.17 -5.91
C GLU A 104 4.63 -10.05 -6.92
N THR A 105 5.57 -9.14 -6.66
CA THR A 105 6.72 -8.90 -7.55
C THR A 105 7.62 -10.13 -7.62
N VAL A 106 7.87 -10.80 -6.49
CA VAL A 106 8.71 -12.00 -6.44
C VAL A 106 8.02 -13.19 -7.12
N ILE A 107 6.73 -13.40 -6.85
CA ILE A 107 5.95 -14.44 -7.52
C ILE A 107 5.92 -14.21 -9.03
N LYS A 108 5.70 -12.96 -9.49
CA LYS A 108 5.72 -12.60 -10.91
C LYS A 108 7.08 -12.85 -11.57
N ALA A 109 8.17 -12.54 -10.88
CA ALA A 109 9.53 -12.80 -11.38
C ALA A 109 9.83 -14.31 -11.51
N ARG A 110 9.17 -15.15 -10.70
CA ARG A 110 9.30 -16.62 -10.69
C ARG A 110 8.02 -17.31 -11.17
N GLN A 111 7.29 -16.71 -12.09
CA GLN A 111 5.96 -17.17 -12.51
C GLN A 111 5.96 -18.59 -13.09
N ASP A 112 7.00 -18.96 -13.81
CA ASP A 112 7.16 -20.31 -14.37
C ASP A 112 7.25 -21.37 -13.26
N GLU A 113 8.02 -21.08 -12.23
CA GLU A 113 8.17 -21.91 -11.06
C GLU A 113 6.85 -22.03 -10.28
N TYR A 114 6.15 -20.91 -10.11
CA TYR A 114 4.84 -20.87 -9.45
C TYR A 114 3.84 -21.83 -10.12
N TYR A 115 3.69 -21.77 -11.44
CA TYR A 115 2.78 -22.67 -12.16
C TYR A 115 3.25 -24.13 -12.16
N ARG A 116 4.56 -24.36 -12.19
CA ARG A 116 5.11 -25.71 -12.07
C ARG A 116 4.79 -26.32 -10.71
N GLN A 117 5.02 -25.58 -9.62
CA GLN A 117 4.74 -26.06 -8.27
C GLN A 117 3.23 -26.28 -8.04
N LEU A 118 2.37 -25.43 -8.60
CA LEU A 118 0.93 -25.62 -8.54
C LEU A 118 0.50 -26.91 -9.25
N SER A 119 1.02 -27.16 -10.46
CA SER A 119 0.72 -28.38 -11.22
C SER A 119 1.24 -29.63 -10.54
N GLU A 120 2.45 -29.61 -9.98
CA GLU A 120 3.01 -30.74 -9.24
C GLU A 120 2.23 -31.07 -7.97
N ALA A 121 1.79 -30.03 -7.26
CA ALA A 121 0.97 -30.18 -6.05
C ALA A 121 -0.39 -30.84 -6.39
N ASP A 122 -1.02 -30.43 -7.47
CA ASP A 122 -2.28 -31.02 -7.96
C ASP A 122 -2.11 -32.50 -8.32
N GLN A 123 -1.08 -32.84 -9.12
CA GLN A 123 -0.79 -34.21 -9.54
C GLN A 123 -0.46 -35.16 -8.41
N ARG A 124 0.22 -34.67 -7.36
CA ARG A 124 0.67 -35.46 -6.20
C ARG A 124 -0.32 -35.44 -5.05
N SER A 125 -1.33 -34.57 -5.09
CA SER A 125 -2.19 -34.25 -3.94
C SER A 125 -1.37 -33.88 -2.69
N ASP A 126 -0.26 -33.17 -2.92
CA ASP A 126 0.69 -32.73 -1.88
C ASP A 126 1.18 -31.30 -2.20
N CYS A 127 0.73 -30.34 -1.42
CA CYS A 127 1.07 -28.94 -1.60
C CYS A 127 2.40 -28.51 -0.92
N THR A 128 3.16 -29.44 -0.34
CA THR A 128 4.41 -29.14 0.38
C THR A 128 5.39 -28.33 -0.50
N GLY A 129 5.59 -28.75 -1.76
CA GLY A 129 6.49 -28.06 -2.69
C GLY A 129 6.03 -26.63 -2.98
N PHE A 130 4.72 -26.42 -3.16
CA PHE A 130 4.14 -25.09 -3.37
C PHE A 130 4.29 -24.19 -2.12
N ILE A 131 4.06 -24.74 -0.92
CA ILE A 131 4.27 -24.02 0.35
C ILE A 131 5.74 -23.61 0.49
N LEU A 132 6.68 -24.51 0.24
CA LEU A 132 8.11 -24.21 0.29
C LEU A 132 8.49 -23.09 -0.68
N PHE A 133 8.01 -23.14 -1.92
CA PHE A 133 8.21 -22.10 -2.91
C PHE A 133 7.72 -20.72 -2.42
N LEU A 134 6.52 -20.65 -1.84
CA LEU A 134 5.98 -19.41 -1.30
C LEU A 134 6.77 -18.90 -0.09
N LEU A 135 7.22 -19.78 0.79
CA LEU A 135 8.07 -19.41 1.93
C LEU A 135 9.44 -18.88 1.47
N GLU A 136 10.03 -19.47 0.43
CA GLU A 136 11.24 -18.93 -0.20
C GLU A 136 11.00 -17.55 -0.81
N ALA A 137 9.89 -17.35 -1.52
CA ALA A 137 9.51 -16.05 -2.06
C ALA A 137 9.34 -14.99 -0.97
N LEU A 138 8.73 -15.35 0.16
CA LEU A 138 8.62 -14.47 1.33
C LEU A 138 9.99 -14.15 1.93
N ARG A 139 10.85 -15.14 2.12
CA ARG A 139 12.24 -14.97 2.62
C ARG A 139 13.03 -14.04 1.71
N ASP A 140 12.98 -14.25 0.40
CA ASP A 140 13.71 -13.46 -0.58
C ASP A 140 13.22 -11.99 -0.57
N THR A 141 11.90 -11.80 -0.46
CA THR A 141 11.30 -10.47 -0.31
C THR A 141 11.78 -9.75 0.96
N LEU A 142 11.80 -10.46 2.09
CA LEU A 142 12.31 -9.93 3.36
C LEU A 142 13.79 -9.59 3.26
N THR A 143 14.59 -10.46 2.64
CA THR A 143 16.03 -10.24 2.47
C THR A 143 16.31 -8.97 1.66
N VAL A 144 15.55 -8.74 0.59
CA VAL A 144 15.66 -7.51 -0.22
C VAL A 144 15.22 -6.28 0.59
N ALA A 145 14.13 -6.40 1.35
CA ALA A 145 13.59 -5.28 2.14
C ALA A 145 14.52 -4.86 3.31
N ILE A 146 15.33 -5.79 3.83
CA ILE A 146 16.29 -5.53 4.92
C ILE A 146 17.63 -4.99 4.38
N GLN A 147 17.98 -5.25 3.13
CA GLN A 147 19.19 -4.68 2.54
C GLN A 147 19.05 -3.16 2.40
N PRO A 148 20.01 -2.37 2.93
CA PRO A 148 19.98 -0.94 2.77
C PRO A 148 20.13 -0.61 1.28
N SER A 149 19.04 -0.35 0.60
CA SER A 149 19.05 0.16 -0.77
C SER A 149 19.69 1.54 -0.75
N PRO A 150 20.61 1.87 -1.69
CA PRO A 150 21.11 3.23 -1.84
C PRO A 150 20.00 4.29 -1.96
N ALA A 151 18.86 3.94 -2.54
CA ALA A 151 17.66 4.79 -2.60
C ALA A 151 17.03 5.02 -1.21
N LEU A 152 16.95 3.99 -0.35
CA LEU A 152 16.46 4.11 1.02
C LEU A 152 17.41 4.91 1.92
N GLN A 153 18.72 4.90 1.65
CA GLN A 153 19.67 5.74 2.38
C GLN A 153 19.50 7.23 2.06
N VAL A 154 19.02 7.58 0.88
CA VAL A 154 18.68 8.96 0.52
C VAL A 154 17.35 9.37 1.17
N GLU A 155 16.37 8.48 1.22
CA GLU A 155 15.07 8.73 1.88
C GLU A 155 15.18 8.68 3.42
N MET A 156 15.95 7.74 4.00
CA MET A 156 16.16 7.69 5.45
C MET A 156 16.95 8.90 6.01
N LYS A 157 17.71 9.62 5.18
CA LYS A 157 18.31 10.91 5.58
C LYS A 157 17.30 12.05 5.65
N VAL A 158 16.10 11.85 5.07
CA VAL A 158 15.01 12.84 5.08
C VAL A 158 13.93 12.48 6.11
N GLU A 159 13.79 11.21 6.51
CA GLU A 159 12.66 10.73 7.33
C GLU A 159 13.01 10.24 8.74
N THR A 160 14.12 10.64 9.34
CA THR A 160 14.29 10.49 10.79
C THR A 160 13.56 11.61 11.55
N ARG A 161 12.33 11.88 11.12
CA ARG A 161 11.35 12.60 11.91
C ARG A 161 10.02 11.85 11.77
N VAL A 162 9.83 10.83 12.61
CA VAL A 162 8.50 10.29 12.90
C VAL A 162 7.72 11.42 13.55
N GLU A 163 6.99 12.17 12.73
CA GLU A 163 5.97 13.08 13.23
C GLU A 163 4.71 12.26 13.49
N ILE A 164 4.45 12.00 14.77
CA ILE A 164 3.12 11.70 15.29
C ILE A 164 2.16 12.74 14.68
N PRO A 165 1.00 12.37 14.11
CA PRO A 165 0.07 13.34 13.56
C PRO A 165 -0.56 14.14 14.70
N ALA A 166 0.13 15.19 15.12
CA ALA A 166 -0.43 16.29 15.86
C ALA A 166 -0.63 17.42 14.85
N GLU A 167 -1.88 17.79 14.65
CA GLU A 167 -2.37 19.02 14.07
C GLU A 167 -1.93 19.35 12.63
N ARG A 168 -2.89 19.66 11.77
CA ARG A 168 -2.72 20.20 10.42
C ARG A 168 -1.59 21.24 10.41
N GLN A 169 -0.42 20.88 9.86
CA GLN A 169 0.62 21.87 9.63
C GLN A 169 0.07 22.96 8.71
N VAL A 170 -0.09 24.13 9.30
CA VAL A 170 -0.47 25.35 8.58
C VAL A 170 0.60 25.61 7.53
N LYS A 171 0.20 25.75 6.26
CA LYS A 171 1.13 26.01 5.15
C LYS A 171 1.97 27.25 5.42
N THR A 172 3.22 27.29 4.95
CA THR A 172 4.15 28.41 5.17
C THR A 172 3.55 29.81 4.93
N PRO A 173 2.74 30.06 3.87
CA PRO A 173 2.07 31.34 3.69
C PRO A 173 1.11 31.71 4.83
N GLU A 174 0.36 30.75 5.34
CA GLU A 174 -0.58 30.97 6.46
C GLU A 174 0.15 31.23 7.78
N GLN A 175 1.30 30.58 8.01
CA GLN A 175 2.17 30.87 9.17
C GLN A 175 2.73 32.29 9.12
N ILE A 176 3.16 32.77 7.94
CA ILE A 176 3.64 34.12 7.73
C ILE A 176 2.51 35.15 8.00
N LEU A 177 1.30 34.91 7.46
CA LEU A 177 0.16 35.79 7.68
C LEU A 177 -0.24 35.85 9.16
N ALA A 178 -0.30 34.70 9.85
CA ALA A 178 -0.64 34.66 11.27
C ALA A 178 0.39 35.43 12.12
N LEU A 179 1.69 35.26 11.83
CA LEU A 179 2.75 35.93 12.57
C LEU A 179 2.76 37.44 12.31
N LEU A 180 2.59 37.87 11.06
CA LEU A 180 2.58 39.30 10.70
C LEU A 180 1.27 40.00 11.10
N ALA A 181 0.17 39.27 11.32
CA ALA A 181 -1.06 39.81 11.89
C ALA A 181 -0.88 40.17 13.40
N THR A 182 -0.07 39.41 14.13
CA THR A 182 0.21 39.66 15.55
C THR A 182 1.38 40.64 15.78
N GLU A 183 2.40 40.53 14.91
CA GLU A 183 3.62 41.37 15.01
C GLU A 183 3.96 41.96 13.61
N PRO A 184 3.29 43.06 13.23
CA PRO A 184 3.38 43.59 11.85
C PRO A 184 4.70 44.29 11.53
N THR A 185 5.56 44.53 12.50
CA THR A 185 6.85 45.22 12.33
C THR A 185 8.04 44.27 12.12
N LEU A 186 7.82 42.95 12.19
CA LEU A 186 8.89 41.98 12.02
C LEU A 186 9.52 42.06 10.61
N THR A 187 10.84 41.93 10.60
CA THR A 187 11.62 41.76 9.38
C THR A 187 11.46 40.35 8.83
N LEU A 188 11.64 40.17 7.52
CA LEU A 188 11.55 38.83 6.91
C LEU A 188 12.58 37.84 7.48
N LYS A 189 13.71 38.33 7.97
CA LYS A 189 14.72 37.52 8.62
C LYS A 189 14.23 36.99 9.99
N GLU A 190 13.55 37.84 10.77
CA GLU A 190 12.96 37.44 12.04
C GLU A 190 11.78 36.48 11.84
N VAL A 191 10.93 36.74 10.85
CA VAL A 191 9.87 35.79 10.44
C VAL A 191 10.46 34.44 10.08
N ALA A 192 11.54 34.39 9.28
CA ALA A 192 12.22 33.16 8.90
C ALA A 192 12.73 32.37 10.11
N GLY A 193 13.34 33.07 11.06
CA GLY A 193 13.82 32.47 12.33
C GLY A 193 12.68 31.84 13.15
N ARG A 194 11.54 32.54 13.27
CA ARG A 194 10.40 32.07 14.09
C ARG A 194 9.64 30.90 13.50
N ILE A 195 9.52 30.84 12.16
CA ILE A 195 8.84 29.72 11.48
C ILE A 195 9.80 28.59 11.08
N GLY A 196 11.10 28.70 11.41
CA GLY A 196 12.10 27.68 11.13
C GLY A 196 12.37 27.45 9.63
N LYS A 197 12.29 28.52 8.81
CA LYS A 197 12.53 28.46 7.35
C LYS A 197 13.69 29.38 6.95
N SER A 198 14.27 29.14 5.75
CA SER A 198 15.28 30.05 5.21
C SER A 198 14.66 31.38 4.81
N THR A 199 15.44 32.47 4.92
CA THR A 199 15.01 33.82 4.52
C THR A 199 14.51 33.86 3.07
N SER A 200 15.20 33.17 2.16
CA SER A 200 14.82 33.09 0.75
C SER A 200 13.47 32.37 0.51
N THR A 201 13.11 31.41 1.38
CA THR A 201 11.80 30.75 1.34
C THR A 201 10.69 31.68 1.78
N VAL A 202 10.95 32.46 2.83
CA VAL A 202 10.00 33.48 3.34
C VAL A 202 9.82 34.61 2.32
N GLU A 203 10.90 35.13 1.74
CA GLU A 203 10.84 36.16 0.70
C GLU A 203 9.99 35.73 -0.50
N ARG A 204 10.18 34.49 -0.99
CA ARG A 204 9.34 33.96 -2.09
C ARG A 204 7.88 33.84 -1.70
N ALA A 205 7.60 33.34 -0.48
CA ALA A 205 6.22 33.21 -0.01
C ALA A 205 5.55 34.59 0.19
N VAL A 206 6.27 35.57 0.73
CA VAL A 206 5.79 36.96 0.86
C VAL A 206 5.53 37.58 -0.50
N ALA A 207 6.40 37.39 -1.50
CA ALA A 207 6.16 37.89 -2.86
C ALA A 207 4.87 37.35 -3.48
N VAL A 208 4.58 36.06 -3.25
CA VAL A 208 3.30 35.44 -3.66
C VAL A 208 2.11 36.04 -2.92
N LEU A 209 2.21 36.23 -1.61
CA LEU A 209 1.13 36.84 -0.81
C LEU A 209 0.85 38.30 -1.19
N VAL A 210 1.90 39.08 -1.49
CA VAL A 210 1.76 40.46 -1.98
C VAL A 210 1.12 40.47 -3.35
N LYS A 211 1.56 39.61 -4.28
CA LYS A 211 0.95 39.48 -5.61
C LYS A 211 -0.51 39.03 -5.55
N ALA A 212 -0.86 38.21 -4.58
CA ALA A 212 -2.24 37.75 -4.34
C ALA A 212 -3.11 38.80 -3.57
N GLY A 213 -2.59 39.98 -3.24
CA GLY A 213 -3.32 41.01 -2.51
C GLY A 213 -3.62 40.66 -1.04
N ARG A 214 -2.97 39.62 -0.46
CA ARG A 214 -3.20 39.16 0.92
C ARG A 214 -2.25 39.80 1.95
N LEU A 215 -1.18 40.45 1.47
CA LEU A 215 -0.19 41.09 2.32
C LEU A 215 0.31 42.37 1.63
N ARG A 216 0.50 43.43 2.39
CA ARG A 216 1.01 44.72 1.87
C ARG A 216 1.99 45.30 2.89
N PHE A 217 3.09 45.87 2.39
CA PHE A 217 4.02 46.61 3.24
C PHE A 217 3.66 48.13 3.19
N VAL A 218 3.53 48.76 4.35
CA VAL A 218 3.12 50.15 4.50
C VAL A 218 4.17 50.90 5.27
N GLY A 219 4.62 52.04 4.72
CA GLY A 219 5.59 52.94 5.36
C GLY A 219 7.02 52.86 4.78
N PRO A 220 7.98 53.58 5.39
CA PRO A 220 9.38 53.60 4.95
C PRO A 220 10.07 52.24 5.16
N ARG A 221 11.04 51.91 4.29
CA ARG A 221 11.76 50.58 4.29
C ARG A 221 12.33 50.17 5.64
N LYS A 222 12.72 51.14 6.52
CA LYS A 222 13.35 50.85 7.83
C LYS A 222 12.37 50.85 9.00
N SER A 223 11.18 51.46 8.88
CA SER A 223 10.21 51.60 9.98
C SER A 223 8.76 51.35 9.52
N GLY A 224 8.57 50.72 8.39
CA GLY A 224 7.27 50.29 7.89
C GLY A 224 6.75 49.02 8.59
N ARG A 225 5.50 48.67 8.29
CA ARG A 225 4.83 47.49 8.82
C ARG A 225 4.13 46.73 7.73
N TRP A 226 3.85 45.47 8.02
CA TRP A 226 3.08 44.60 7.18
C TRP A 226 1.59 44.64 7.52
N ASP A 227 0.74 44.92 6.55
CA ASP A 227 -0.71 44.85 6.67
C ASP A 227 -1.21 43.55 6.06
N VAL A 228 -1.86 42.70 6.87
CA VAL A 228 -2.53 41.47 6.42
C VAL A 228 -3.93 41.84 5.96
N LEU A 229 -4.21 41.65 4.67
CA LEU A 229 -5.48 41.94 4.05
C LEU A 229 -6.37 40.70 4.07
N LYS A 230 -7.62 40.83 4.55
CA LYS A 230 -8.61 39.74 4.46
C LYS A 230 -9.02 39.61 2.99
N SER A 231 -9.02 38.43 2.44
CA SER A 231 -9.67 38.14 1.15
C SER A 231 -11.17 38.22 1.38
N ASP A 232 -11.80 39.23 0.81
CA ASP A 232 -13.26 39.17 0.65
C ASP A 232 -13.58 38.00 -0.27
N THR A 233 -14.43 37.09 0.24
CA THR A 233 -14.98 35.92 -0.46
C THR A 233 -16.08 36.43 -1.39
#